data_6823bee59d2e9c37b4cc586a687cb0e9
#
_entry.id   6823bee59d2e9c37b4cc586a687cb0e9
#
_cell.length_a   1.000
_cell.length_b   1.000
_cell.length_c   1.000
_cell.angle_alpha   90.00
_cell.angle_beta   90.00
_cell.angle_gamma   90.00
#
_symmetry.space_group_name_H-M   'P 1'
#
loop_
_entity.id
_entity.type
_entity.pdbx_description
1 polymer ?
#
loop_
_entity_poly.entity_id
_entity_poly.type
_entity_poly.pdbx_seq_one_letter_code
_entity_poly.pdbx_strand_id
1 'polypeptide(L)'
;MDAQELLEQYAAGQRNFRDLDLFRADLNGADLSGASFFRTNLFGANLFRANLLGVTLFNATLIGVNLYCANLSGANLSGANLSGANLSGADLSGADLSGADLGGVDLSHANLSFADLSQANLFRANLVDAQLDRTNFNGADLREANLNDTLLSQALVNAAKFVHTIGLTADTEEELRQHGAIVTA
;
A
#
# COMPACT_ATOMS: atom_id res chain seq x y z
N MET A 1 -17.41 18.27 3.73
CA MET A 1 -18.17 17.15 3.08
C MET A 1 -18.10 15.96 4.01
N ASP A 2 -19.21 15.41 4.40
CA ASP A 2 -19.23 14.17 5.16
C ASP A 2 -19.31 12.93 4.23
N ALA A 3 -19.26 11.72 4.81
CA ALA A 3 -19.26 10.47 4.03
C ALA A 3 -20.55 10.27 3.23
N GLN A 4 -21.70 10.64 3.80
CA GLN A 4 -22.98 10.47 3.13
C GLN A 4 -23.10 11.41 1.92
N GLU A 5 -22.73 12.67 2.08
CA GLU A 5 -22.72 13.67 1.01
C GLU A 5 -21.78 13.25 -0.13
N LEU A 6 -20.60 12.68 0.20
CA LEU A 6 -19.66 12.16 -0.77
C LEU A 6 -20.29 11.02 -1.59
N LEU A 7 -20.93 10.05 -0.92
CA LEU A 7 -21.54 8.91 -1.60
C LEU A 7 -22.71 9.33 -2.48
N GLU A 8 -23.51 10.30 -2.06
CA GLU A 8 -24.59 10.88 -2.87
C GLU A 8 -24.04 11.57 -4.12
N GLN A 9 -22.96 12.35 -4.00
CA GLN A 9 -22.32 13.00 -5.14
C GLN A 9 -21.66 11.99 -6.08
N TYR A 10 -21.02 10.94 -5.52
CA TYR A 10 -20.46 9.86 -6.32
C TYR A 10 -21.56 9.13 -7.13
N ALA A 11 -22.70 8.84 -6.50
CA ALA A 11 -23.84 8.23 -7.16
C ALA A 11 -24.44 9.15 -8.27
N ALA A 12 -24.34 10.47 -8.10
CA ALA A 12 -24.72 11.45 -9.10
C ALA A 12 -23.69 11.62 -10.24
N GLY A 13 -22.60 10.82 -10.24
CA GLY A 13 -21.58 10.82 -11.30
C GLY A 13 -20.35 11.65 -10.99
N GLN A 14 -20.26 12.32 -9.83
CA GLN A 14 -19.04 13.02 -9.42
C GLN A 14 -17.92 12.00 -9.18
N ARG A 15 -16.71 12.33 -9.65
CA ARG A 15 -15.50 11.51 -9.44
C ARG A 15 -14.33 12.30 -8.87
N ASN A 16 -14.43 13.63 -8.82
CA ASN A 16 -13.37 14.49 -8.33
C ASN A 16 -13.64 14.92 -6.88
N PHE A 17 -12.94 14.29 -5.93
CA PHE A 17 -13.04 14.50 -4.49
C PHE A 17 -11.68 14.94 -3.90
N ARG A 18 -10.96 15.73 -4.66
CA ARG A 18 -9.62 16.22 -4.29
C ARG A 18 -9.65 17.26 -3.17
N ASP A 19 -8.54 17.34 -2.43
CA ASP A 19 -8.29 18.35 -1.39
C ASP A 19 -9.39 18.39 -0.29
N LEU A 20 -10.11 17.28 -0.05
CA LEU A 20 -11.14 17.17 0.97
C LEU A 20 -10.58 16.80 2.33
N ASP A 21 -11.31 17.16 3.38
CA ASP A 21 -11.14 16.60 4.71
C ASP A 21 -12.23 15.55 4.98
N LEU A 22 -11.78 14.28 5.02
CA LEU A 22 -12.58 13.08 5.29
C LEU A 22 -12.03 12.36 6.55
N PHE A 23 -11.51 13.14 7.50
CA PHE A 23 -11.00 12.65 8.77
C PHE A 23 -12.01 11.72 9.45
N ARG A 24 -11.59 10.47 9.70
CA ARG A 24 -12.39 9.40 10.31
C ARG A 24 -13.74 9.12 9.61
N ALA A 25 -13.87 9.46 8.34
CA ALA A 25 -15.07 9.16 7.58
C ALA A 25 -15.36 7.65 7.56
N ASP A 26 -16.61 7.24 7.71
CA ASP A 26 -17.03 5.86 7.52
C ASP A 26 -17.49 5.65 6.07
N LEU A 27 -16.65 4.98 5.30
CA LEU A 27 -16.84 4.62 3.90
C LEU A 27 -16.77 3.10 3.72
N ASN A 28 -17.14 2.37 4.78
CA ASN A 28 -17.16 0.91 4.80
C ASN A 28 -17.99 0.34 3.65
N GLY A 29 -17.39 -0.56 2.86
CA GLY A 29 -18.01 -1.23 1.73
C GLY A 29 -18.39 -0.31 0.57
N ALA A 30 -17.99 0.96 0.58
CA ALA A 30 -18.33 1.91 -0.47
C ALA A 30 -17.70 1.52 -1.81
N ASP A 31 -18.44 1.69 -2.91
CA ASP A 31 -17.86 1.69 -4.25
C ASP A 31 -17.47 3.13 -4.64
N LEU A 32 -16.17 3.36 -4.74
CA LEU A 32 -15.54 4.63 -5.08
C LEU A 32 -14.57 4.47 -6.26
N SER A 33 -14.78 3.42 -7.07
CA SER A 33 -13.91 3.08 -8.19
C SER A 33 -13.71 4.25 -9.16
N GLY A 34 -12.46 4.47 -9.60
CA GLY A 34 -12.09 5.55 -10.51
C GLY A 34 -12.23 6.97 -9.94
N ALA A 35 -12.54 7.13 -8.66
CA ALA A 35 -12.60 8.45 -8.03
C ALA A 35 -11.21 9.05 -7.83
N SER A 36 -11.14 10.37 -7.75
CA SER A 36 -9.92 11.11 -7.41
C SER A 36 -10.03 11.70 -6.02
N PHE A 37 -9.17 11.22 -5.11
CA PHE A 37 -8.94 11.71 -3.76
C PHE A 37 -7.54 12.36 -3.64
N PHE A 38 -7.09 13.00 -4.69
CA PHE A 38 -5.81 13.70 -4.72
C PHE A 38 -5.67 14.63 -3.52
N ARG A 39 -4.60 14.48 -2.70
CA ARG A 39 -4.31 15.26 -1.51
C ARG A 39 -5.42 15.31 -0.46
N THR A 40 -6.32 14.35 -0.46
CA THR A 40 -7.43 14.26 0.49
C THR A 40 -6.92 13.76 1.85
N ASN A 41 -7.46 14.30 2.93
CA ASN A 41 -7.22 13.81 4.28
C ASN A 41 -8.22 12.69 4.60
N LEU A 42 -7.72 11.46 4.67
CA LEU A 42 -8.45 10.24 5.06
C LEU A 42 -7.90 9.65 6.37
N PHE A 43 -7.26 10.47 7.22
CA PHE A 43 -6.69 10.00 8.48
C PHE A 43 -7.73 9.23 9.30
N GLY A 44 -7.41 7.98 9.65
CA GLY A 44 -8.25 7.10 10.46
C GLY A 44 -9.62 6.78 9.86
N ALA A 45 -9.84 7.04 8.57
CA ALA A 45 -11.09 6.68 7.89
C ALA A 45 -11.28 5.15 7.84
N ASN A 46 -12.53 4.71 7.76
CA ASN A 46 -12.89 3.32 7.60
C ASN A 46 -13.29 3.04 6.14
N LEU A 47 -12.43 2.34 5.42
CA LEU A 47 -12.59 1.89 4.04
C LEU A 47 -12.60 0.35 3.97
N PHE A 48 -13.01 -0.30 5.06
CA PHE A 48 -13.13 -1.76 5.15
C PHE A 48 -13.93 -2.30 3.95
N ARG A 49 -13.32 -3.23 3.19
CA ARG A 49 -13.93 -3.83 1.98
C ARG A 49 -14.41 -2.84 0.91
N ALA A 50 -13.94 -1.61 0.92
CA ALA A 50 -14.29 -0.66 -0.12
C ALA A 50 -13.76 -1.08 -1.50
N ASN A 51 -14.49 -0.75 -2.55
CA ASN A 51 -14.01 -0.87 -3.91
C ASN A 51 -13.36 0.45 -4.34
N LEU A 52 -12.04 0.43 -4.44
CA LEU A 52 -11.18 1.55 -4.80
C LEU A 52 -10.40 1.27 -6.10
N LEU A 53 -10.96 0.41 -6.97
CA LEU A 53 -10.35 0.04 -8.24
C LEU A 53 -9.96 1.29 -9.06
N GLY A 54 -8.69 1.42 -9.41
CA GLY A 54 -8.18 2.52 -10.23
C GLY A 54 -8.33 3.92 -9.61
N VAL A 55 -8.54 4.01 -8.29
CA VAL A 55 -8.66 5.29 -7.58
C VAL A 55 -7.35 6.07 -7.63
N THR A 56 -7.43 7.41 -7.62
CA THR A 56 -6.26 8.28 -7.45
C THR A 56 -6.21 8.79 -6.02
N LEU A 57 -5.20 8.35 -5.26
CA LEU A 57 -4.87 8.75 -3.89
C LEU A 57 -3.49 9.42 -3.80
N PHE A 58 -3.01 9.98 -4.91
CA PHE A 58 -1.70 10.63 -4.99
C PHE A 58 -1.56 11.73 -3.92
N ASN A 59 -0.50 11.63 -3.10
CA ASN A 59 -0.22 12.51 -1.97
C ASN A 59 -1.37 12.62 -0.94
N ALA A 60 -2.26 11.63 -0.85
CA ALA A 60 -3.30 11.59 0.18
C ALA A 60 -2.73 11.23 1.56
N THR A 61 -3.41 11.67 2.62
CA THR A 61 -3.11 11.28 4.00
C THR A 61 -4.01 10.14 4.41
N LEU A 62 -3.44 8.94 4.55
CA LEU A 62 -4.12 7.67 4.87
C LEU A 62 -3.59 7.06 6.18
N ILE A 63 -3.02 7.87 7.07
CA ILE A 63 -2.44 7.41 8.33
C ILE A 63 -3.51 6.70 9.17
N GLY A 64 -3.22 5.45 9.58
CA GLY A 64 -4.10 4.65 10.41
C GLY A 64 -5.45 4.31 9.77
N VAL A 65 -5.58 4.43 8.44
CA VAL A 65 -6.79 4.06 7.71
C VAL A 65 -7.05 2.54 7.79
N ASN A 66 -8.32 2.15 7.86
CA ASN A 66 -8.71 0.75 7.75
C ASN A 66 -9.10 0.43 6.29
N LEU A 67 -8.23 -0.28 5.59
CA LEU A 67 -8.41 -0.78 4.22
C LEU A 67 -8.44 -2.32 4.17
N TYR A 68 -8.79 -2.97 5.29
CA TYR A 68 -8.85 -4.42 5.37
C TYR A 68 -9.75 -5.00 4.26
N CYS A 69 -9.19 -5.93 3.45
CA CYS A 69 -9.85 -6.56 2.31
C CYS A 69 -10.41 -5.56 1.25
N ALA A 70 -9.90 -4.33 1.17
CA ALA A 70 -10.29 -3.38 0.13
C ALA A 70 -9.69 -3.77 -1.24
N ASN A 71 -10.37 -3.40 -2.32
CA ASN A 71 -9.84 -3.52 -3.67
C ASN A 71 -9.21 -2.20 -4.11
N LEU A 72 -7.88 -2.17 -4.19
CA LEU A 72 -7.05 -1.04 -4.64
C LEU A 72 -6.31 -1.38 -5.94
N SER A 73 -6.76 -2.41 -6.68
CA SER A 73 -6.04 -2.84 -7.88
C SER A 73 -5.94 -1.69 -8.90
N GLY A 74 -4.73 -1.49 -9.43
CA GLY A 74 -4.42 -0.38 -10.34
C GLY A 74 -4.57 1.03 -9.76
N ALA A 75 -4.69 1.17 -8.44
CA ALA A 75 -4.79 2.49 -7.80
C ALA A 75 -3.47 3.26 -7.86
N ASN A 76 -3.54 4.59 -7.88
CA ASN A 76 -2.39 5.47 -7.73
C ASN A 76 -2.32 6.00 -6.30
N LEU A 77 -1.37 5.48 -5.51
CA LEU A 77 -1.05 5.85 -4.14
C LEU A 77 0.34 6.51 -4.03
N SER A 78 0.93 6.91 -5.17
CA SER A 78 2.30 7.44 -5.16
C SER A 78 2.43 8.66 -4.25
N GLY A 79 3.46 8.67 -3.41
CA GLY A 79 3.71 9.70 -2.41
C GLY A 79 2.67 9.79 -1.29
N ALA A 80 1.68 8.89 -1.21
CA ALA A 80 0.70 8.89 -0.14
C ALA A 80 1.33 8.49 1.21
N ASN A 81 0.73 8.94 2.31
CA ASN A 81 1.13 8.52 3.66
C ASN A 81 0.12 7.51 4.23
N LEU A 82 0.54 6.24 4.30
CA LEU A 82 -0.23 5.10 4.83
C LEU A 82 0.35 4.58 6.15
N SER A 83 1.14 5.38 6.87
CA SER A 83 1.80 4.93 8.11
C SER A 83 0.79 4.33 9.08
N GLY A 84 1.07 3.11 9.57
CA GLY A 84 0.21 2.39 10.51
C GLY A 84 -1.17 2.01 9.99
N ALA A 85 -1.40 2.07 8.69
CA ALA A 85 -2.65 1.64 8.07
C ALA A 85 -2.83 0.11 8.12
N ASN A 86 -4.08 -0.35 8.08
CA ASN A 86 -4.41 -1.76 7.94
C ASN A 86 -4.86 -2.05 6.49
N LEU A 87 -4.00 -2.71 5.72
CA LEU A 87 -4.25 -3.21 4.36
C LEU A 87 -4.23 -4.75 4.30
N SER A 88 -4.41 -5.41 5.45
CA SER A 88 -4.39 -6.87 5.49
C SER A 88 -5.46 -7.45 4.55
N GLY A 89 -5.05 -8.41 3.71
CA GLY A 89 -5.91 -9.03 2.70
C GLY A 89 -6.40 -8.11 1.57
N ALA A 90 -5.88 -6.88 1.45
CA ALA A 90 -6.25 -5.98 0.36
C ALA A 90 -5.68 -6.44 -0.99
N ASP A 91 -6.37 -6.13 -2.08
CA ASP A 91 -5.85 -6.28 -3.43
C ASP A 91 -5.23 -4.96 -3.91
N LEU A 92 -3.90 -4.95 -4.03
CA LEU A 92 -3.06 -3.85 -4.51
C LEU A 92 -2.38 -4.21 -5.83
N SER A 93 -2.89 -5.23 -6.53
CA SER A 93 -2.27 -5.70 -7.77
C SER A 93 -2.14 -4.58 -8.81
N GLY A 94 -0.92 -4.38 -9.32
CA GLY A 94 -0.61 -3.32 -10.27
C GLY A 94 -0.78 -1.88 -9.75
N ALA A 95 -0.92 -1.67 -8.44
CA ALA A 95 -1.01 -0.33 -7.85
C ALA A 95 0.35 0.39 -7.90
N ASP A 96 0.33 1.71 -8.04
CA ASP A 96 1.50 2.59 -7.90
C ASP A 96 1.56 3.12 -6.45
N LEU A 97 2.53 2.63 -5.67
CA LEU A 97 2.88 3.05 -4.31
C LEU A 97 4.27 3.70 -4.27
N SER A 98 4.78 4.14 -5.43
CA SER A 98 6.13 4.70 -5.52
C SER A 98 6.31 5.89 -4.57
N GLY A 99 7.37 5.86 -3.77
CA GLY A 99 7.67 6.88 -2.78
C GLY A 99 6.64 7.04 -1.65
N ALA A 100 5.68 6.13 -1.50
CA ALA A 100 4.70 6.16 -0.41
C ALA A 100 5.36 5.90 0.95
N ASP A 101 4.79 6.46 2.01
CA ASP A 101 5.15 6.13 3.39
C ASP A 101 4.21 5.02 3.93
N LEU A 102 4.77 3.82 4.06
CA LEU A 102 4.13 2.59 4.53
C LEU A 102 4.74 2.13 5.87
N GLY A 103 5.32 3.05 6.65
CA GLY A 103 5.94 2.71 7.93
C GLY A 103 4.96 2.05 8.90
N GLY A 104 5.29 0.84 9.38
CA GLY A 104 4.45 0.06 10.30
C GLY A 104 3.09 -0.37 9.74
N VAL A 105 2.92 -0.37 8.44
CA VAL A 105 1.70 -0.82 7.77
C VAL A 105 1.48 -2.33 7.95
N ASP A 106 0.23 -2.76 8.06
CA ASP A 106 -0.13 -4.16 7.95
C ASP A 106 -0.58 -4.50 6.51
N LEU A 107 0.28 -5.22 5.79
CA LEU A 107 0.07 -5.75 4.43
C LEU A 107 -0.01 -7.28 4.45
N SER A 108 -0.25 -7.90 5.62
CA SER A 108 -0.35 -9.35 5.70
C SER A 108 -1.45 -9.89 4.77
N HIS A 109 -1.14 -10.98 4.06
CA HIS A 109 -2.05 -11.60 3.08
C HIS A 109 -2.48 -10.70 1.91
N ALA A 110 -1.89 -9.50 1.74
CA ALA A 110 -2.22 -8.60 0.65
C ALA A 110 -1.67 -9.12 -0.69
N ASN A 111 -2.36 -8.80 -1.77
CA ASN A 111 -1.88 -9.03 -3.13
C ASN A 111 -1.18 -7.77 -3.66
N LEU A 112 0.15 -7.80 -3.73
CA LEU A 112 1.01 -6.74 -4.26
C LEU A 112 1.63 -7.13 -5.62
N SER A 113 1.09 -8.17 -6.27
CA SER A 113 1.63 -8.62 -7.56
C SER A 113 1.63 -7.49 -8.57
N PHE A 114 2.78 -7.28 -9.25
CA PHE A 114 2.99 -6.19 -10.22
C PHE A 114 2.88 -4.77 -9.66
N ALA A 115 2.78 -4.58 -8.35
CA ALA A 115 2.76 -3.24 -7.75
C ALA A 115 4.12 -2.55 -7.83
N ASP A 116 4.12 -1.23 -7.93
CA ASP A 116 5.32 -0.40 -7.84
C ASP A 116 5.46 0.18 -6.43
N LEU A 117 6.43 -0.33 -5.66
CA LEU A 117 6.84 0.15 -4.35
C LEU A 117 8.25 0.78 -4.39
N SER A 118 8.68 1.21 -5.57
CA SER A 118 10.00 1.84 -5.70
C SER A 118 10.11 3.07 -4.80
N GLN A 119 11.24 3.20 -4.08
CA GLN A 119 11.52 4.28 -3.14
C GLN A 119 10.52 4.39 -1.95
N ALA A 120 9.61 3.43 -1.77
CA ALA A 120 8.65 3.44 -0.66
C ALA A 120 9.36 3.19 0.68
N ASN A 121 8.83 3.76 1.75
CA ASN A 121 9.22 3.47 3.12
C ASN A 121 8.36 2.34 3.69
N LEU A 122 8.91 1.14 3.85
CA LEU A 122 8.26 -0.04 4.45
C LEU A 122 8.91 -0.41 5.80
N PHE A 123 9.51 0.56 6.49
CA PHE A 123 10.12 0.33 7.79
C PHE A 123 9.12 -0.29 8.76
N ARG A 124 9.45 -1.47 9.32
CA ARG A 124 8.59 -2.27 10.20
C ARG A 124 7.25 -2.69 9.61
N ALA A 125 7.09 -2.70 8.31
CA ALA A 125 5.88 -3.20 7.66
C ALA A 125 5.69 -4.71 7.92
N ASN A 126 4.44 -5.13 8.05
CA ASN A 126 4.07 -6.55 8.13
C ASN A 126 3.64 -7.04 6.75
N LEU A 127 4.43 -7.91 6.13
CA LEU A 127 4.18 -8.48 4.80
C LEU A 127 3.97 -10.01 4.86
N VAL A 128 3.66 -10.56 6.03
CA VAL A 128 3.44 -12.01 6.21
C VAL A 128 2.43 -12.53 5.18
N ASP A 129 2.76 -13.62 4.48
CA ASP A 129 1.92 -14.24 3.45
C ASP A 129 1.50 -13.29 2.30
N ALA A 130 2.16 -12.14 2.11
CA ALA A 130 1.85 -11.25 0.99
C ALA A 130 2.29 -11.87 -0.35
N GLN A 131 1.50 -11.64 -1.40
CA GLN A 131 1.85 -12.02 -2.77
C GLN A 131 2.69 -10.90 -3.40
N LEU A 132 3.96 -11.20 -3.73
CA LEU A 132 4.95 -10.24 -4.19
C LEU A 132 5.47 -10.54 -5.61
N ASP A 133 4.68 -11.27 -6.43
CA ASP A 133 5.09 -11.61 -7.78
C ASP A 133 5.34 -10.36 -8.62
N ARG A 134 6.58 -10.22 -9.12
CA ARG A 134 7.03 -9.06 -9.93
C ARG A 134 6.79 -7.68 -9.28
N THR A 135 6.73 -7.64 -7.96
CA THR A 135 6.66 -6.37 -7.23
C THR A 135 7.98 -5.59 -7.38
N ASN A 136 7.89 -4.30 -7.62
CA ASN A 136 9.06 -3.42 -7.73
C ASN A 136 9.38 -2.79 -6.38
N PHE A 137 10.47 -3.23 -5.73
CA PHE A 137 11.01 -2.66 -4.49
C PHE A 137 12.30 -1.84 -4.73
N ASN A 138 12.62 -1.45 -5.96
CA ASN A 138 13.87 -0.73 -6.22
C ASN A 138 14.02 0.51 -5.33
N GLY A 139 15.10 0.53 -4.51
CA GLY A 139 15.38 1.61 -3.57
C GLY A 139 14.44 1.70 -2.36
N ALA A 140 13.52 0.76 -2.19
CA ALA A 140 12.62 0.74 -1.03
C ALA A 140 13.34 0.46 0.28
N ASP A 141 12.79 0.94 1.38
CA ASP A 141 13.29 0.72 2.74
C ASP A 141 12.47 -0.34 3.46
N LEU A 142 12.93 -1.60 3.47
CA LEU A 142 12.28 -2.74 4.15
C LEU A 142 12.99 -3.08 5.48
N ARG A 143 13.70 -2.15 6.09
CA ARG A 143 14.37 -2.40 7.37
C ARG A 143 13.35 -2.79 8.44
N GLU A 144 13.68 -3.83 9.21
CA GLU A 144 12.84 -4.40 10.27
C GLU A 144 11.45 -4.87 9.78
N ALA A 145 11.22 -4.99 8.46
CA ALA A 145 9.97 -5.55 7.92
C ALA A 145 9.87 -7.07 8.19
N ASN A 146 8.65 -7.57 8.28
CA ASN A 146 8.36 -9.00 8.44
C ASN A 146 7.92 -9.59 7.10
N LEU A 147 8.72 -10.48 6.53
CA LEU A 147 8.53 -11.15 5.25
C LEU A 147 8.34 -12.68 5.42
N ASN A 148 7.90 -13.14 6.61
CA ASN A 148 7.63 -14.56 6.79
C ASN A 148 6.62 -15.04 5.73
N ASP A 149 6.89 -16.24 5.20
CA ASP A 149 6.02 -16.93 4.24
C ASP A 149 5.80 -16.17 2.91
N THR A 150 6.72 -15.23 2.56
CA THR A 150 6.70 -14.52 1.27
C THR A 150 7.73 -15.08 0.29
N LEU A 151 7.47 -14.91 -1.02
CA LEU A 151 8.38 -15.27 -2.10
C LEU A 151 8.85 -14.01 -2.83
N LEU A 152 10.18 -13.79 -2.84
CA LEU A 152 10.82 -12.60 -3.45
C LEU A 152 11.51 -12.90 -4.79
N SER A 153 11.49 -14.14 -5.28
CA SER A 153 12.29 -14.60 -6.42
C SER A 153 12.06 -13.85 -7.73
N GLN A 154 10.92 -13.20 -7.90
CA GLN A 154 10.61 -12.39 -9.10
C GLN A 154 10.51 -10.88 -8.79
N ALA A 155 10.73 -10.48 -7.55
CA ALA A 155 10.70 -9.06 -7.17
C ALA A 155 11.93 -8.31 -7.68
N LEU A 156 11.77 -7.04 -8.02
CA LEU A 156 12.87 -6.14 -8.35
C LEU A 156 13.35 -5.47 -7.07
N VAL A 157 14.65 -5.66 -6.72
CA VAL A 157 15.16 -5.28 -5.39
C VAL A 157 16.43 -4.45 -5.44
N ASN A 158 16.80 -3.89 -6.60
CA ASN A 158 18.03 -3.11 -6.72
C ASN A 158 18.02 -1.93 -5.76
N ALA A 159 19.08 -1.81 -4.94
CA ALA A 159 19.25 -0.82 -3.88
C ALA A 159 18.15 -0.84 -2.78
N ALA A 160 17.28 -1.84 -2.74
CA ALA A 160 16.34 -2.04 -1.63
C ALA A 160 17.11 -2.46 -0.35
N LYS A 161 16.63 -2.00 0.81
CA LYS A 161 17.28 -2.21 2.11
C LYS A 161 16.57 -3.27 2.91
N PHE A 162 17.21 -4.44 3.06
CA PHE A 162 16.75 -5.56 3.89
C PHE A 162 17.69 -5.69 5.10
N VAL A 163 17.58 -4.76 6.05
CA VAL A 163 18.40 -4.72 7.27
C VAL A 163 17.54 -5.14 8.46
N HIS A 164 17.96 -6.15 9.21
CA HIS A 164 17.18 -6.75 10.31
C HIS A 164 15.76 -7.21 9.87
N THR A 165 15.62 -7.58 8.62
CA THR A 165 14.34 -8.05 8.06
C THR A 165 14.08 -9.49 8.54
N ILE A 166 12.84 -9.80 8.92
CA ILE A 166 12.43 -11.09 9.43
C ILE A 166 11.90 -11.97 8.28
N GLY A 167 12.15 -13.28 8.33
CA GLY A 167 11.61 -14.26 7.39
C GLY A 167 12.52 -14.59 6.19
N LEU A 168 13.69 -13.97 6.09
CA LEU A 168 14.66 -14.31 5.04
C LEU A 168 15.50 -15.52 5.45
N THR A 169 15.66 -16.47 4.51
CA THR A 169 16.64 -17.56 4.63
C THR A 169 18.00 -17.09 4.15
N ALA A 170 19.08 -17.80 4.53
CA ALA A 170 20.43 -17.47 4.06
C ALA A 170 20.54 -17.51 2.52
N ASP A 171 19.84 -18.44 1.86
CA ASP A 171 19.81 -18.54 0.41
C ASP A 171 19.09 -17.34 -0.22
N THR A 172 17.96 -16.95 0.35
CA THR A 172 17.22 -15.75 -0.11
C THR A 172 18.04 -14.46 0.08
N GLU A 173 18.73 -14.31 1.22
CA GLU A 173 19.61 -13.16 1.44
C GLU A 173 20.73 -13.07 0.38
N GLU A 174 21.34 -14.20 0.01
CA GLU A 174 22.38 -14.23 -1.01
C GLU A 174 21.80 -13.90 -2.40
N GLU A 175 20.63 -14.42 -2.75
CA GLU A 175 19.92 -14.07 -3.98
C GLU A 175 19.60 -12.58 -4.06
N LEU A 176 19.09 -11.98 -2.98
CA LEU A 176 18.82 -10.55 -2.89
C LEU A 176 20.08 -9.70 -3.10
N ARG A 177 21.22 -10.08 -2.48
CA ARG A 177 22.52 -9.40 -2.68
C ARG A 177 22.97 -9.46 -4.14
N GLN A 178 22.81 -10.61 -4.81
CA GLN A 178 23.15 -10.78 -6.24
C GLN A 178 22.29 -9.88 -7.14
N HIS A 179 21.04 -9.57 -6.73
CA HIS A 179 20.15 -8.64 -7.43
C HIS A 179 20.30 -7.17 -6.99
N GLY A 180 21.35 -6.84 -6.25
CA GLY A 180 21.72 -5.48 -5.89
C GLY A 180 21.04 -4.92 -4.64
N ALA A 181 20.37 -5.75 -3.84
CA ALA A 181 19.82 -5.35 -2.56
C ALA A 181 20.91 -5.15 -1.48
N ILE A 182 20.63 -4.32 -0.49
CA ILE A 182 21.45 -4.11 0.70
C ILE A 182 20.88 -5.00 1.81
N VAL A 183 21.56 -6.11 2.10
CA VAL A 183 21.11 -7.09 3.09
C VAL A 183 22.15 -7.20 4.21
N THR A 184 21.75 -6.87 5.43
CA THR A 184 22.56 -7.02 6.64
C THR A 184 21.71 -7.58 7.79
N ALA A 185 22.33 -8.48 8.57
CA ALA A 185 21.71 -9.08 9.76
C ALA A 185 21.50 -8.05 10.87
#